data_1653295b5122ecafaf4075cc2406a8f6
#
_entry.id   1653295b5122ecafaf4075cc2406a8f6
#
_cell.length_a   1.000
_cell.length_b   1.000
_cell.length_c   1.000
_cell.angle_alpha   90.00
_cell.angle_beta   90.00
_cell.angle_gamma   90.00
#
_symmetry.space_group_name_H-M   'P 1'
#
loop_
_entity.id
_entity.type
_entity.pdbx_description
1 polymer ?
#
loop_
_entity_poly.entity_id
_entity_poly.type
_entity_poly.pdbx_seq_one_letter_code
_entity_poly.pdbx_strand_id
1 'polypeptide(L)'
;MSKDGSGVDFASTSYGVGSRLSKPPSPELQGFFQNTYLDQVDAPAFGWSIEINMAHVVMLMEQEIVSLDVARQLLRVLEELRRGGKEAFHFDVGIGDSLPNLENHVIRALGDRVGGMLHTGRSRGDYYATLSRMKIRQRLLDLARATLDFRKVLIELAAAHTASVMPGYTHLQHAQPITLGYYLCAFVHELERDLGRVMDAYERMNRSPLGLGIISSSPYPLNRERTAELLGFSGLLRNGRDLTDRDYSLEAASGAAIVMMHLHKLATDLYEWSTSEFGLVRVDDSDAMTSSMMPQKANPVLLEDIRARTAFAIGDLVSVFAVTKGSAANNIEQTDGDIPALDAIYRTKAALGIFAQSLPRMKFDTERMKRLVSQHWSQATDLADAIVGATNLSFREAHRVVGALVARSIASGTPPEAVSLANLNAAAESVLKERVDFSRLNLNDALDPQKGLERRQVTGGPAPNLVRLDVEAARLQLEADTVAHETAEGILKSASRALQEQTQRLLSG
;
A
#
# COMPACT_ATOMS: atom_id res chain seq x y z
N MET A 1 -6.98 56.36 -10.61
CA MET A 1 -6.22 56.52 -9.34
C MET A 1 -7.07 57.32 -8.39
N SER A 2 -7.92 56.67 -7.61
CA SER A 2 -8.60 57.30 -6.49
C SER A 2 -7.83 56.91 -5.22
N LYS A 3 -7.07 57.83 -4.67
CA LYS A 3 -6.59 57.72 -3.30
C LYS A 3 -7.81 58.00 -2.42
N ASP A 4 -8.43 56.94 -1.89
CA ASP A 4 -9.22 57.14 -0.71
C ASP A 4 -8.24 57.37 0.45
N GLY A 5 -8.64 58.13 1.46
CA GLY A 5 -7.74 58.62 2.52
C GLY A 5 -7.14 57.57 3.43
N SER A 6 -7.19 56.26 3.08
CA SER A 6 -6.65 55.10 3.86
C SER A 6 -5.22 54.74 3.48
N GLY A 7 -4.69 55.24 2.37
CA GLY A 7 -3.30 54.98 1.93
C GLY A 7 -3.03 53.53 1.55
N VAL A 8 -4.04 52.66 1.42
CA VAL A 8 -3.89 51.25 1.07
C VAL A 8 -3.93 51.12 -0.46
N ASP A 9 -2.83 50.71 -1.05
CA ASP A 9 -2.78 50.31 -2.47
C ASP A 9 -3.34 48.91 -2.63
N PHE A 10 -4.61 48.81 -2.98
CA PHE A 10 -5.29 47.53 -3.20
C PHE A 10 -4.77 46.73 -4.40
N ALA A 11 -3.97 47.35 -5.28
CA ALA A 11 -3.38 46.66 -6.45
C ALA A 11 -2.13 45.84 -6.10
N SER A 12 -1.57 46.03 -4.89
CA SER A 12 -0.32 45.36 -4.46
C SER A 12 -0.50 44.25 -3.42
N THR A 13 -1.74 43.88 -3.05
CA THR A 13 -1.96 42.86 -2.03
C THR A 13 -1.88 41.46 -2.61
N SER A 14 -1.07 40.61 -2.00
CA SER A 14 -0.77 39.24 -2.40
C SER A 14 -1.97 38.29 -2.46
N TYR A 15 -3.12 38.67 -1.95
CA TYR A 15 -4.35 37.86 -1.96
C TYR A 15 -5.40 38.33 -2.97
N GLY A 16 -4.98 39.07 -3.98
CA GLY A 16 -5.88 39.49 -5.03
C GLY A 16 -6.83 40.62 -4.63
N VAL A 17 -7.56 41.09 -5.60
CA VAL A 17 -8.49 42.21 -5.52
C VAL A 17 -9.57 41.97 -4.46
N GLY A 18 -9.73 42.89 -3.52
CA GLY A 18 -10.81 42.86 -2.54
C GLY A 18 -10.51 42.18 -1.21
N SER A 19 -9.24 41.89 -0.91
CA SER A 19 -8.86 41.37 0.40
C SER A 19 -9.14 42.40 1.50
N ARG A 20 -9.74 41.97 2.63
CA ARG A 20 -9.89 42.74 3.84
C ARG A 20 -8.54 43.09 4.48
N LEU A 21 -7.50 42.33 4.15
CA LEU A 21 -6.17 42.50 4.73
C LEU A 21 -5.46 43.67 4.05
N SER A 22 -4.89 44.56 4.86
CA SER A 22 -4.21 45.77 4.40
C SER A 22 -2.70 45.59 4.22
N LYS A 23 -2.17 44.40 4.51
CA LYS A 23 -0.74 44.09 4.40
C LYS A 23 -0.55 42.69 3.77
N PRO A 24 0.50 42.50 2.99
CA PRO A 24 0.90 41.15 2.53
C PRO A 24 1.33 40.28 3.72
N PRO A 25 1.39 38.94 3.55
CA PRO A 25 2.00 38.04 4.53
C PRO A 25 3.40 38.50 4.89
N SER A 26 3.77 38.40 6.18
CA SER A 26 5.15 38.71 6.58
C SER A 26 6.17 37.75 5.95
N PRO A 27 7.45 38.17 5.80
CA PRO A 27 8.49 37.29 5.29
C PRO A 27 8.63 36.01 6.10
N GLU A 28 8.43 36.06 7.42
CA GLU A 28 8.49 34.91 8.31
C GLU A 28 7.36 33.91 8.01
N LEU A 29 6.12 34.41 7.79
CA LEU A 29 4.97 33.59 7.43
C LEU A 29 5.16 32.96 6.04
N GLN A 30 5.70 33.73 5.08
CA GLN A 30 6.03 33.22 3.75
C GLN A 30 7.08 32.11 3.83
N GLY A 31 8.15 32.30 4.61
CA GLY A 31 9.20 31.30 4.81
C GLY A 31 8.67 30.03 5.50
N PHE A 32 7.71 30.17 6.43
CA PHE A 32 7.12 29.03 7.11
C PHE A 32 6.30 28.15 6.16
N PHE A 33 5.55 28.72 5.23
CA PHE A 33 4.72 27.96 4.28
C PHE A 33 5.43 27.62 2.95
N GLN A 34 6.66 28.08 2.73
CA GLN A 34 7.34 27.97 1.45
C GLN A 34 7.39 26.52 0.92
N ASN A 35 7.81 25.57 1.73
CA ASN A 35 7.92 24.18 1.30
C ASN A 35 6.55 23.57 0.98
N THR A 36 5.55 23.81 1.85
CA THR A 36 4.18 23.34 1.65
C THR A 36 3.57 23.89 0.34
N TYR A 37 3.84 25.15 0.01
CA TYR A 37 3.35 25.75 -1.23
C TYR A 37 4.08 25.23 -2.47
N LEU A 38 5.38 25.00 -2.38
CA LEU A 38 6.16 24.41 -3.48
C LEU A 38 5.72 22.99 -3.83
N ASP A 39 5.35 22.18 -2.83
CA ASP A 39 4.82 20.82 -3.05
C ASP A 39 3.50 20.79 -3.85
N GLN A 40 2.78 21.92 -3.87
CA GLN A 40 1.55 22.04 -4.66
C GLN A 40 1.81 22.23 -6.15
N VAL A 41 2.99 22.68 -6.53
CA VAL A 41 3.39 22.94 -7.92
C VAL A 41 4.40 21.94 -8.45
N ASP A 42 4.82 20.97 -7.65
CA ASP A 42 5.66 19.88 -8.13
C ASP A 42 4.89 18.94 -9.07
N ALA A 43 5.63 18.37 -10.01
CA ALA A 43 5.06 17.38 -10.90
C ALA A 43 4.74 16.07 -10.12
N PRO A 44 3.58 15.42 -10.33
CA PRO A 44 2.53 15.72 -11.29
C PRO A 44 1.42 16.67 -10.78
N ALA A 45 1.53 17.19 -9.55
CA ALA A 45 0.48 18.03 -8.92
C ALA A 45 0.14 19.27 -9.75
N PHE A 46 1.16 19.90 -10.36
CA PHE A 46 0.96 21.03 -11.25
C PHE A 46 0.10 20.65 -12.48
N GLY A 47 0.35 19.48 -13.09
CA GLY A 47 -0.46 18.99 -14.21
C GLY A 47 -1.92 18.81 -13.83
N TRP A 48 -2.21 18.19 -12.70
CA TRP A 48 -3.59 18.04 -12.21
C TRP A 48 -4.24 19.36 -11.85
N SER A 49 -3.48 20.32 -11.32
CA SER A 49 -3.94 21.68 -11.08
C SER A 49 -4.44 22.34 -12.38
N ILE A 50 -3.71 22.20 -13.46
CA ILE A 50 -4.12 22.70 -14.79
C ILE A 50 -5.38 21.97 -15.28
N GLU A 51 -5.44 20.64 -15.19
CA GLU A 51 -6.61 19.85 -15.59
C GLU A 51 -7.88 20.25 -14.84
N ILE A 52 -7.80 20.49 -13.52
CA ILE A 52 -8.93 21.01 -12.72
C ILE A 52 -9.45 22.32 -13.29
N ASN A 53 -8.55 23.25 -13.62
CA ASN A 53 -8.91 24.56 -14.18
C ASN A 53 -9.50 24.43 -15.59
N MET A 54 -8.92 23.58 -16.45
CA MET A 54 -9.45 23.33 -17.79
C MET A 54 -10.86 22.72 -17.74
N ALA A 55 -11.06 21.68 -16.91
CA ALA A 55 -12.37 21.06 -16.74
C ALA A 55 -13.42 22.05 -16.22
N HIS A 56 -13.02 22.93 -15.30
CA HIS A 56 -13.89 23.97 -14.78
C HIS A 56 -14.27 24.98 -15.87
N VAL A 57 -13.32 25.47 -16.66
CA VAL A 57 -13.58 26.42 -17.77
C VAL A 57 -14.48 25.80 -18.83
N VAL A 58 -14.25 24.53 -19.20
CA VAL A 58 -15.12 23.80 -20.14
C VAL A 58 -16.56 23.78 -19.62
N MET A 59 -16.75 23.42 -18.36
CA MET A 59 -18.05 23.36 -17.70
C MET A 59 -18.72 24.76 -17.66
N LEU A 60 -17.98 25.81 -17.27
CA LEU A 60 -18.52 27.16 -17.23
C LEU A 60 -19.04 27.63 -18.60
N MET A 61 -18.34 27.26 -19.67
CA MET A 61 -18.76 27.57 -21.04
C MET A 61 -19.98 26.74 -21.47
N GLU A 62 -19.99 25.43 -21.17
CA GLU A 62 -21.11 24.54 -21.48
C GLU A 62 -22.41 24.95 -20.74
N GLN A 63 -22.28 25.58 -19.56
CA GLN A 63 -23.40 26.12 -18.78
C GLN A 63 -23.72 27.59 -19.10
N GLU A 64 -23.11 28.17 -20.15
CA GLU A 64 -23.33 29.56 -20.57
C GLU A 64 -22.99 30.61 -19.48
N ILE A 65 -22.22 30.23 -18.45
CA ILE A 65 -21.75 31.12 -17.39
C ILE A 65 -20.67 32.07 -17.91
N VAL A 66 -19.83 31.57 -18.82
CA VAL A 66 -18.86 32.36 -19.57
C VAL A 66 -19.09 32.17 -21.07
N SER A 67 -18.81 33.21 -21.87
CA SER A 67 -18.92 33.09 -23.33
C SER A 67 -17.84 32.16 -23.92
N LEU A 68 -18.11 31.64 -25.10
CA LEU A 68 -17.12 30.81 -25.84
C LEU A 68 -15.79 31.55 -26.05
N ASP A 69 -15.82 32.85 -26.30
CA ASP A 69 -14.63 33.68 -26.50
C ASP A 69 -13.79 33.78 -25.23
N VAL A 70 -14.43 34.03 -24.08
CA VAL A 70 -13.77 34.04 -22.76
C VAL A 70 -13.17 32.67 -22.45
N ALA A 71 -13.93 31.57 -22.68
CA ALA A 71 -13.45 30.23 -22.42
C ALA A 71 -12.20 29.89 -23.30
N ARG A 72 -12.21 30.28 -24.56
CA ARG A 72 -11.05 30.10 -25.46
C ARG A 72 -9.82 30.83 -24.99
N GLN A 73 -9.96 32.06 -24.53
CA GLN A 73 -8.83 32.83 -23.99
C GLN A 73 -8.25 32.18 -22.75
N LEU A 74 -9.09 31.76 -21.80
CA LEU A 74 -8.67 31.06 -20.58
C LEU A 74 -7.99 29.72 -20.89
N LEU A 75 -8.60 28.91 -21.76
CA LEU A 75 -8.06 27.59 -22.15
C LEU A 75 -6.74 27.73 -22.89
N ARG A 76 -6.52 28.79 -23.68
CA ARG A 76 -5.23 29.01 -24.36
C ARG A 76 -4.10 29.21 -23.35
N VAL A 77 -4.26 30.04 -22.35
CA VAL A 77 -3.26 30.26 -21.31
C VAL A 77 -3.02 28.99 -20.49
N LEU A 78 -4.09 28.27 -20.13
CA LEU A 78 -3.96 27.00 -19.41
C LEU A 78 -3.25 25.92 -20.24
N GLU A 79 -3.49 25.86 -21.55
CA GLU A 79 -2.82 24.93 -22.47
C GLU A 79 -1.33 25.29 -22.65
N GLU A 80 -0.98 26.57 -22.68
CA GLU A 80 0.41 27.03 -22.69
C GLU A 80 1.14 26.56 -21.43
N LEU A 81 0.52 26.72 -20.24
CA LEU A 81 1.05 26.23 -18.96
C LEU A 81 1.16 24.71 -18.95
N ARG A 82 0.15 23.99 -19.48
CA ARG A 82 0.18 22.53 -19.55
C ARG A 82 1.35 22.01 -20.40
N ARG A 83 1.62 22.66 -21.54
CA ARG A 83 2.73 22.30 -22.44
C ARG A 83 4.09 22.69 -21.90
N GLY A 84 4.18 23.88 -21.32
CA GLY A 84 5.44 24.39 -20.77
C GLY A 84 5.81 23.80 -19.40
N GLY A 85 4.85 23.12 -18.75
CA GLY A 85 5.06 22.57 -17.42
C GLY A 85 5.33 23.65 -16.36
N LYS A 86 5.86 23.23 -15.21
CA LYS A 86 6.17 24.18 -14.14
C LYS A 86 7.24 25.22 -14.50
N GLU A 87 8.06 24.96 -15.49
CA GLU A 87 9.09 25.89 -15.96
C GLU A 87 8.50 27.13 -16.64
N ALA A 88 7.30 27.02 -17.21
CA ALA A 88 6.55 28.14 -17.76
C ALA A 88 5.76 28.92 -16.72
N PHE A 89 5.76 28.49 -15.47
CA PHE A 89 4.97 29.04 -14.37
C PHE A 89 5.85 29.69 -13.32
N HIS A 90 5.78 31.01 -13.22
CA HIS A 90 6.47 31.74 -12.15
C HIS A 90 5.66 31.65 -10.86
N PHE A 91 6.15 30.90 -9.88
CA PHE A 91 5.57 30.78 -8.56
C PHE A 91 6.19 31.77 -7.59
N ASP A 92 5.33 32.64 -7.01
CA ASP A 92 5.73 33.65 -6.03
C ASP A 92 5.06 33.33 -4.67
N VAL A 93 5.86 32.91 -3.69
CA VAL A 93 5.40 32.62 -2.32
C VAL A 93 4.73 33.83 -1.66
N GLY A 94 5.11 35.04 -2.07
CA GLY A 94 4.49 36.29 -1.59
C GLY A 94 3.02 36.45 -2.02
N ILE A 95 2.60 35.81 -3.09
CA ILE A 95 1.20 35.77 -3.55
C ILE A 95 0.40 34.73 -2.75
N GLY A 96 1.05 33.69 -2.24
CA GLY A 96 0.44 32.60 -1.48
C GLY A 96 0.61 31.24 -2.13
N ASP A 97 -0.37 30.36 -1.97
CA ASP A 97 -0.36 29.00 -2.51
C ASP A 97 -0.56 28.94 -4.04
N SER A 98 -0.67 27.73 -4.60
CA SER A 98 -0.67 27.52 -6.05
C SER A 98 -1.86 28.13 -6.79
N LEU A 99 -3.05 28.18 -6.19
CA LEU A 99 -4.24 28.69 -6.89
C LEU A 99 -4.19 30.20 -7.11
N PRO A 100 -3.94 31.07 -6.09
CA PRO A 100 -3.76 32.49 -6.32
C PRO A 100 -2.62 32.81 -7.29
N ASN A 101 -1.54 32.05 -7.26
CA ASN A 101 -0.44 32.21 -8.23
C ASN A 101 -0.90 31.91 -9.65
N LEU A 102 -1.67 30.84 -9.86
CA LEU A 102 -2.22 30.47 -11.16
C LEU A 102 -3.22 31.52 -11.67
N GLU A 103 -4.12 31.99 -10.79
CA GLU A 103 -5.08 33.04 -11.12
C GLU A 103 -4.36 34.34 -11.50
N ASN A 104 -3.36 34.74 -10.73
CA ASN A 104 -2.54 35.90 -11.02
C ASN A 104 -1.81 35.79 -12.37
N HIS A 105 -1.30 34.60 -12.70
CA HIS A 105 -0.69 34.33 -14.01
C HIS A 105 -1.71 34.57 -15.14
N VAL A 106 -2.91 34.00 -15.02
CA VAL A 106 -3.98 34.13 -16.01
C VAL A 106 -4.49 35.57 -16.11
N ILE A 107 -4.65 36.26 -14.97
CA ILE A 107 -5.07 37.70 -14.93
C ILE A 107 -4.00 38.58 -15.59
N ARG A 108 -2.72 38.33 -15.35
CA ARG A 108 -1.64 39.12 -16.02
C ARG A 108 -1.65 38.92 -17.54
N ALA A 109 -2.01 37.75 -18.02
CA ALA A 109 -2.08 37.45 -19.44
C ALA A 109 -3.34 38.05 -20.12
N LEU A 110 -4.50 38.08 -19.44
CA LEU A 110 -5.80 38.36 -20.04
C LEU A 110 -6.52 39.57 -19.48
N GLY A 111 -5.97 40.20 -18.41
CA GLY A 111 -6.62 41.26 -17.66
C GLY A 111 -7.69 40.75 -16.69
N ASP A 112 -8.04 41.56 -15.70
CA ASP A 112 -8.99 41.22 -14.62
C ASP A 112 -10.37 40.77 -15.13
N ARG A 113 -10.87 41.41 -16.18
CA ARG A 113 -12.21 41.12 -16.70
C ARG A 113 -12.35 39.72 -17.28
N VAL A 114 -11.32 39.19 -17.93
CA VAL A 114 -11.33 37.86 -18.55
C VAL A 114 -10.66 36.85 -17.60
N GLY A 115 -9.44 37.16 -17.16
CA GLY A 115 -8.68 36.27 -16.28
C GLY A 115 -9.37 35.94 -14.96
N GLY A 116 -10.05 36.95 -14.36
CA GLY A 116 -10.81 36.78 -13.11
C GLY A 116 -12.04 35.86 -13.24
N MET A 117 -12.52 35.57 -14.47
CA MET A 117 -13.62 34.61 -14.68
C MET A 117 -13.20 33.15 -14.37
N LEU A 118 -11.90 32.85 -14.32
CA LEU A 118 -11.40 31.53 -13.98
C LEU A 118 -11.92 30.99 -12.63
N HIS A 119 -12.13 31.86 -11.65
CA HIS A 119 -12.56 31.48 -10.29
C HIS A 119 -14.08 31.41 -10.10
N THR A 120 -14.87 31.72 -11.14
CA THR A 120 -16.32 31.83 -11.03
C THR A 120 -16.96 30.55 -10.48
N GLY A 121 -17.77 30.68 -9.44
CA GLY A 121 -18.58 29.60 -8.86
C GLY A 121 -17.82 28.56 -8.04
N ARG A 122 -16.57 28.77 -7.67
CA ARG A 122 -15.77 27.86 -6.83
C ARG A 122 -15.05 28.57 -5.71
N SER A 123 -14.38 27.81 -4.83
CA SER A 123 -13.53 28.27 -3.75
C SER A 123 -12.17 27.59 -3.78
N ARG A 124 -11.20 28.14 -3.06
CA ARG A 124 -9.94 27.45 -2.75
C ARG A 124 -10.19 26.09 -2.06
N GLY A 125 -11.24 25.99 -1.24
CA GLY A 125 -11.58 24.77 -0.52
C GLY A 125 -11.90 23.59 -1.43
N ASP A 126 -12.83 23.73 -2.36
CA ASP A 126 -13.20 22.65 -3.29
C ASP A 126 -12.12 22.36 -4.33
N TYR A 127 -11.36 23.37 -4.72
CA TYR A 127 -10.20 23.20 -5.59
C TYR A 127 -9.12 22.31 -4.94
N TYR A 128 -8.67 22.65 -3.70
CA TYR A 128 -7.64 21.84 -3.03
C TYR A 128 -8.14 20.47 -2.61
N ALA A 129 -9.40 20.35 -2.20
CA ALA A 129 -9.98 19.05 -1.92
C ALA A 129 -10.04 18.15 -3.18
N THR A 130 -10.23 18.73 -4.36
CA THR A 130 -10.16 18.02 -5.64
C THR A 130 -8.74 17.60 -5.96
N LEU A 131 -7.78 18.53 -5.85
CA LEU A 131 -6.36 18.25 -6.11
C LEU A 131 -5.81 17.18 -5.16
N SER A 132 -6.14 17.24 -3.88
CA SER A 132 -5.78 16.25 -2.88
C SER A 132 -6.30 14.85 -3.25
N ARG A 133 -7.58 14.74 -3.60
CA ARG A 133 -8.15 13.46 -4.03
C ARG A 133 -7.51 12.94 -5.32
N MET A 134 -7.17 13.79 -6.28
CA MET A 134 -6.44 13.39 -7.48
C MET A 134 -5.02 12.89 -7.16
N LYS A 135 -4.33 13.52 -6.21
CA LYS A 135 -3.02 13.06 -5.72
C LYS A 135 -3.12 11.69 -5.06
N ILE A 136 -3.96 11.55 -4.05
CA ILE A 136 -4.03 10.31 -3.23
C ILE A 136 -4.56 9.14 -4.06
N ARG A 137 -5.60 9.33 -4.89
CA ARG A 137 -6.12 8.24 -5.73
C ARG A 137 -5.07 7.67 -6.68
N GLN A 138 -4.22 8.55 -7.28
CA GLN A 138 -3.12 8.06 -8.12
C GLN A 138 -2.10 7.27 -7.31
N ARG A 139 -1.76 7.74 -6.10
CA ARG A 139 -0.82 7.04 -5.23
C ARG A 139 -1.36 5.70 -4.73
N LEU A 140 -2.67 5.58 -4.51
CA LEU A 140 -3.31 4.31 -4.20
C LEU A 140 -3.22 3.32 -5.38
N LEU A 141 -3.44 3.77 -6.62
CA LEU A 141 -3.24 2.93 -7.80
C LEU A 141 -1.76 2.54 -7.96
N ASP A 142 -0.83 3.46 -7.74
CA ASP A 142 0.61 3.14 -7.73
C ASP A 142 0.97 2.09 -6.67
N LEU A 143 0.38 2.18 -5.47
CA LEU A 143 0.56 1.20 -4.39
C LEU A 143 -0.07 -0.16 -4.75
N ALA A 144 -1.26 -0.14 -5.33
CA ALA A 144 -1.94 -1.34 -5.82
C ALA A 144 -1.08 -2.07 -6.87
N ARG A 145 -0.50 -1.35 -7.84
CA ARG A 145 0.42 -1.92 -8.83
C ARG A 145 1.63 -2.56 -8.16
N ALA A 146 2.29 -1.87 -7.23
CA ALA A 146 3.45 -2.43 -6.53
C ALA A 146 3.08 -3.68 -5.71
N THR A 147 1.87 -3.73 -5.14
CA THR A 147 1.35 -4.90 -4.41
C THR A 147 1.11 -6.08 -5.37
N LEU A 148 0.53 -5.83 -6.55
CA LEU A 148 0.35 -6.85 -7.59
C LEU A 148 1.70 -7.41 -8.06
N ASP A 149 2.66 -6.56 -8.32
CA ASP A 149 4.00 -6.96 -8.77
C ASP A 149 4.70 -7.82 -7.71
N PHE A 150 4.60 -7.46 -6.44
CA PHE A 150 5.19 -8.26 -5.36
C PHE A 150 4.45 -9.58 -5.12
N ARG A 151 3.10 -9.60 -5.19
CA ARG A 151 2.32 -10.84 -5.15
C ARG A 151 2.74 -11.81 -6.25
N LYS A 152 2.97 -11.32 -7.47
CA LYS A 152 3.48 -12.12 -8.58
C LYS A 152 4.79 -12.81 -8.22
N VAL A 153 5.74 -12.08 -7.65
CA VAL A 153 7.03 -12.64 -7.20
C VAL A 153 6.83 -13.73 -6.16
N LEU A 154 5.98 -13.52 -5.17
CA LEU A 154 5.68 -14.50 -4.13
C LEU A 154 5.03 -15.77 -4.71
N ILE A 155 4.09 -15.64 -5.64
CA ILE A 155 3.42 -16.75 -6.32
C ILE A 155 4.44 -17.61 -7.09
N GLU A 156 5.35 -16.99 -7.84
CA GLU A 156 6.36 -17.72 -8.60
C GLU A 156 7.36 -18.42 -7.68
N LEU A 157 7.75 -17.77 -6.58
CA LEU A 157 8.61 -18.38 -5.59
C LEU A 157 7.91 -19.53 -4.86
N ALA A 158 6.65 -19.39 -4.49
CA ALA A 158 5.84 -20.45 -3.91
C ALA A 158 5.69 -21.65 -4.86
N ALA A 159 5.48 -21.38 -6.15
CA ALA A 159 5.40 -22.41 -7.19
C ALA A 159 6.68 -23.26 -7.30
N ALA A 160 7.84 -22.61 -7.18
CA ALA A 160 9.14 -23.29 -7.22
C ALA A 160 9.38 -24.19 -5.98
N HIS A 161 8.68 -23.93 -4.88
CA HIS A 161 8.91 -24.59 -3.59
C HIS A 161 7.71 -25.35 -3.02
N THR A 162 6.76 -25.77 -3.87
CA THR A 162 5.56 -26.50 -3.43
C THR A 162 5.84 -27.82 -2.71
N ALA A 163 7.01 -28.42 -2.95
CA ALA A 163 7.46 -29.67 -2.34
C ALA A 163 8.71 -29.52 -1.45
N SER A 164 9.24 -28.31 -1.28
CA SER A 164 10.42 -28.05 -0.43
C SER A 164 10.03 -28.10 1.04
N VAL A 165 10.28 -29.23 1.67
CA VAL A 165 9.91 -29.47 3.08
C VAL A 165 10.74 -28.61 4.02
N MET A 166 10.08 -27.97 4.97
CA MET A 166 10.72 -27.18 6.04
C MET A 166 10.00 -27.33 7.38
N PRO A 167 10.65 -27.05 8.51
CA PRO A 167 9.93 -26.96 9.77
C PRO A 167 8.99 -25.74 9.77
N GLY A 168 7.73 -25.95 10.17
CA GLY A 168 6.91 -24.84 10.62
C GLY A 168 7.40 -24.35 11.98
N TYR A 169 7.19 -23.08 12.28
CA TYR A 169 7.58 -22.47 13.55
C TYR A 169 6.38 -21.89 14.28
N THR A 170 6.30 -22.15 15.58
CA THR A 170 5.47 -21.42 16.54
C THR A 170 6.32 -21.11 17.75
N HIS A 171 6.23 -19.90 18.29
CA HIS A 171 7.10 -19.46 19.42
C HIS A 171 8.60 -19.60 19.11
N LEU A 172 8.99 -19.50 17.84
CA LEU A 172 10.34 -19.77 17.32
C LEU A 172 10.84 -21.22 17.63
N GLN A 173 9.95 -22.14 17.95
CA GLN A 173 10.24 -23.55 18.13
C GLN A 173 9.75 -24.35 16.92
N HIS A 174 10.43 -25.46 16.61
CA HIS A 174 9.98 -26.37 15.57
C HIS A 174 8.57 -26.91 15.90
N ALA A 175 7.66 -26.71 14.96
CA ALA A 175 6.32 -27.24 14.98
C ALA A 175 6.17 -28.39 13.95
N GLN A 176 5.04 -28.47 13.30
CA GLN A 176 4.78 -29.51 12.29
C GLN A 176 5.52 -29.22 10.97
N PRO A 177 5.81 -30.24 10.15
CA PRO A 177 6.34 -30.04 8.80
C PRO A 177 5.38 -29.24 7.92
N ILE A 178 5.95 -28.32 7.15
CA ILE A 178 5.26 -27.58 6.09
C ILE A 178 6.14 -27.57 4.83
N THR A 179 5.68 -26.94 3.75
CA THR A 179 6.55 -26.61 2.62
C THR A 179 6.85 -25.11 2.60
N LEU A 180 7.99 -24.73 2.02
CA LEU A 180 8.32 -23.32 1.80
C LEU A 180 7.26 -22.65 0.91
N GLY A 181 6.74 -23.36 -0.11
CA GLY A 181 5.64 -22.87 -0.93
C GLY A 181 4.38 -22.56 -0.13
N TYR A 182 4.01 -23.44 0.80
CA TYR A 182 2.89 -23.24 1.72
C TYR A 182 3.07 -22.00 2.59
N TYR A 183 4.26 -21.82 3.15
CA TYR A 183 4.62 -20.63 3.93
C TYR A 183 4.46 -19.36 3.12
N LEU A 184 4.95 -19.33 1.87
CA LEU A 184 4.88 -18.15 1.00
C LEU A 184 3.45 -17.84 0.53
N CYS A 185 2.61 -18.86 0.28
CA CYS A 185 1.21 -18.69 -0.06
C CYS A 185 0.43 -17.91 1.03
N ALA A 186 0.80 -18.04 2.30
CA ALA A 186 0.17 -17.26 3.36
C ALA A 186 0.34 -15.76 3.14
N PHE A 187 1.52 -15.30 2.72
CA PHE A 187 1.77 -13.89 2.38
C PHE A 187 1.09 -13.46 1.08
N VAL A 188 0.95 -14.36 0.10
CA VAL A 188 0.15 -14.08 -1.11
C VAL A 188 -1.28 -13.72 -0.73
N HIS A 189 -1.90 -14.50 0.16
CA HIS A 189 -3.26 -14.24 0.63
C HIS A 189 -3.38 -13.00 1.53
N GLU A 190 -2.36 -12.70 2.34
CA GLU A 190 -2.33 -11.46 3.14
C GLU A 190 -2.33 -10.24 2.22
N LEU A 191 -1.46 -10.21 1.19
CA LEU A 191 -1.37 -9.12 0.23
C LEU A 191 -2.56 -9.04 -0.73
N GLU A 192 -3.26 -10.14 -0.99
CA GLU A 192 -4.53 -10.12 -1.73
C GLU A 192 -5.60 -9.33 -0.96
N ARG A 193 -5.72 -9.60 0.33
CA ARG A 193 -6.63 -8.83 1.19
C ARG A 193 -6.21 -7.36 1.33
N ASP A 194 -4.90 -7.09 1.30
CA ASP A 194 -4.38 -5.73 1.35
C ASP A 194 -4.68 -4.96 0.07
N LEU A 195 -4.53 -5.60 -1.09
CA LEU A 195 -4.92 -5.02 -2.36
C LEU A 195 -6.41 -4.64 -2.36
N GLY A 196 -7.27 -5.53 -1.84
CA GLY A 196 -8.70 -5.23 -1.67
C GLY A 196 -8.92 -3.96 -0.83
N ARG A 197 -8.21 -3.81 0.30
CA ARG A 197 -8.30 -2.60 1.15
C ARG A 197 -7.87 -1.34 0.41
N VAL A 198 -6.78 -1.42 -0.34
CA VAL A 198 -6.25 -0.28 -1.12
C VAL A 198 -7.24 0.13 -2.23
N MET A 199 -7.79 -0.84 -2.96
CA MET A 199 -8.77 -0.58 -4.02
C MET A 199 -10.11 -0.09 -3.47
N ASP A 200 -10.56 -0.61 -2.34
CA ASP A 200 -11.75 -0.13 -1.64
C ASP A 200 -11.59 1.33 -1.15
N ALA A 201 -10.41 1.70 -0.65
CA ALA A 201 -10.11 3.09 -0.27
C ALA A 201 -10.13 3.99 -1.52
N TYR A 202 -9.54 3.55 -2.64
CA TYR A 202 -9.61 4.24 -3.92
C TYR A 202 -11.06 4.49 -4.37
N GLU A 203 -11.92 3.50 -4.35
CA GLU A 203 -13.32 3.63 -4.79
C GLU A 203 -14.12 4.60 -3.90
N ARG A 204 -13.96 4.55 -2.59
CA ARG A 204 -14.67 5.46 -1.67
C ARG A 204 -14.22 6.90 -1.83
N MET A 205 -12.93 7.13 -2.00
CA MET A 205 -12.41 8.49 -2.12
C MET A 205 -12.61 9.13 -3.50
N ASN A 206 -12.82 8.33 -4.55
CA ASN A 206 -12.89 8.82 -5.94
C ASN A 206 -14.22 9.54 -6.24
N ARG A 207 -14.56 10.54 -5.40
CA ARG A 207 -15.76 11.38 -5.48
C ARG A 207 -15.35 12.85 -5.60
N SER A 208 -15.86 13.54 -6.64
CA SER A 208 -15.51 14.94 -6.90
C SER A 208 -16.13 15.91 -5.90
N PRO A 209 -15.34 16.76 -5.23
CA PRO A 209 -15.85 17.86 -4.43
C PRO A 209 -16.02 19.17 -5.23
N LEU A 210 -15.50 19.26 -6.46
CA LEU A 210 -15.44 20.50 -7.23
C LEU A 210 -16.84 21.11 -7.45
N GLY A 211 -16.96 22.42 -7.27
CA GLY A 211 -18.21 23.15 -7.36
C GLY A 211 -19.04 23.19 -6.08
N LEU A 212 -18.55 22.63 -4.96
CA LEU A 212 -19.18 22.75 -3.63
C LEU A 212 -18.83 24.06 -2.90
N GLY A 213 -17.94 24.88 -3.48
CA GLY A 213 -17.43 26.06 -2.82
C GLY A 213 -16.64 25.68 -1.58
N ILE A 214 -16.92 26.33 -0.44
CA ILE A 214 -16.29 25.94 0.83
C ILE A 214 -17.16 25.02 1.68
N ILE A 215 -18.48 25.22 1.71
CA ILE A 215 -19.45 24.36 2.44
C ILE A 215 -20.86 24.38 1.86
N SER A 216 -21.25 25.41 1.13
CA SER A 216 -22.63 25.67 0.72
C SER A 216 -22.81 25.90 -0.78
N SER A 217 -21.85 25.49 -1.58
CA SER A 217 -21.88 25.63 -3.05
C SER A 217 -21.92 27.09 -3.52
N SER A 218 -22.51 27.34 -4.67
CA SER A 218 -22.59 28.60 -5.36
C SER A 218 -24.00 28.75 -5.98
N PRO A 219 -24.53 29.98 -6.16
CA PRO A 219 -25.79 30.20 -6.87
C PRO A 219 -25.71 29.97 -8.38
N TYR A 220 -24.52 29.82 -8.95
CA TYR A 220 -24.34 29.51 -10.35
C TYR A 220 -24.83 28.09 -10.68
N PRO A 221 -25.41 27.85 -11.87
CA PRO A 221 -25.89 26.54 -12.30
C PRO A 221 -24.70 25.65 -12.76
N LEU A 222 -23.81 25.32 -11.83
CA LEU A 222 -22.63 24.50 -12.12
C LEU A 222 -23.03 23.05 -12.43
N ASN A 223 -22.50 22.49 -13.52
CA ASN A 223 -22.62 21.06 -13.84
C ASN A 223 -21.44 20.29 -13.22
N ARG A 224 -21.61 19.84 -11.97
CA ARG A 224 -20.60 19.12 -11.21
C ARG A 224 -20.35 17.70 -11.76
N GLU A 225 -21.38 17.09 -12.34
CA GLU A 225 -21.29 15.78 -13.02
C GLU A 225 -20.31 15.89 -14.20
N ARG A 226 -20.40 16.96 -14.97
CA ARG A 226 -19.52 17.20 -16.11
C ARG A 226 -18.06 17.38 -15.70
N THR A 227 -17.79 18.15 -14.66
CA THR A 227 -16.41 18.30 -14.16
C THR A 227 -15.88 17.01 -13.58
N ALA A 228 -16.71 16.21 -12.90
CA ALA A 228 -16.32 14.90 -12.37
C ALA A 228 -15.97 13.92 -13.51
N GLU A 229 -16.76 13.88 -14.56
CA GLU A 229 -16.49 13.09 -15.77
C GLU A 229 -15.14 13.46 -16.40
N LEU A 230 -14.92 14.77 -16.69
CA LEU A 230 -13.70 15.28 -17.29
C LEU A 230 -12.44 15.04 -16.45
N LEU A 231 -12.59 14.88 -15.14
CA LEU A 231 -11.49 14.60 -14.22
C LEU A 231 -11.41 13.11 -13.80
N GLY A 232 -12.25 12.23 -14.35
CA GLY A 232 -12.22 10.80 -14.09
C GLY A 232 -12.65 10.38 -12.68
N PHE A 233 -13.51 11.17 -12.03
CA PHE A 233 -14.14 10.78 -10.78
C PHE A 233 -15.33 9.85 -11.04
N SER A 234 -15.54 8.87 -10.15
CA SER A 234 -16.65 7.90 -10.25
C SER A 234 -18.00 8.46 -9.76
N GLY A 235 -18.02 9.71 -9.27
CA GLY A 235 -19.22 10.39 -8.80
C GLY A 235 -18.91 11.66 -8.01
N LEU A 236 -19.89 12.13 -7.26
CA LEU A 236 -19.83 13.40 -6.53
C LEU A 236 -19.82 13.18 -5.00
N LEU A 237 -19.20 14.10 -4.27
CA LEU A 237 -19.55 14.31 -2.87
C LEU A 237 -20.99 14.83 -2.76
N ARG A 238 -21.77 14.25 -1.86
CA ARG A 238 -23.21 14.53 -1.74
C ARG A 238 -23.53 15.79 -0.93
N ASN A 239 -22.60 16.22 -0.08
CA ASN A 239 -22.78 17.34 0.82
C ASN A 239 -21.53 18.22 0.83
N GLY A 240 -21.70 19.54 0.72
CA GLY A 240 -20.59 20.48 0.74
C GLY A 240 -19.81 20.51 2.04
N ARG A 241 -20.43 20.06 3.13
CA ARG A 241 -19.78 19.95 4.42
C ARG A 241 -18.73 18.82 4.47
N ASP A 242 -18.92 17.74 3.68
CA ASP A 242 -17.98 16.62 3.58
C ASP A 242 -16.67 16.99 2.87
N LEU A 243 -16.64 18.15 2.22
CA LEU A 243 -15.44 18.68 1.56
C LEU A 243 -14.24 18.77 2.50
N THR A 244 -14.47 19.07 3.77
CA THR A 244 -13.41 19.26 4.75
C THR A 244 -12.97 18.01 5.46
N ASP A 245 -13.70 16.90 5.29
CA ASP A 245 -13.34 15.63 5.88
C ASP A 245 -12.15 14.97 5.13
N ARG A 246 -11.27 14.35 5.89
CA ARG A 246 -10.05 13.68 5.42
C ARG A 246 -10.01 12.20 5.79
N ASP A 247 -11.16 11.57 5.99
CA ASP A 247 -11.28 10.14 6.27
C ASP A 247 -10.61 9.28 5.20
N TYR A 248 -10.64 9.72 3.94
CA TYR A 248 -9.95 9.07 2.84
C TYR A 248 -8.42 9.03 3.02
N SER A 249 -7.81 10.02 3.66
CA SER A 249 -6.38 10.02 4.00
C SER A 249 -6.07 8.99 5.09
N LEU A 250 -6.98 8.83 6.07
CA LEU A 250 -6.90 7.77 7.09
C LEU A 250 -7.01 6.38 6.47
N GLU A 251 -7.95 6.16 5.55
CA GLU A 251 -8.08 4.88 4.85
C GLU A 251 -6.84 4.56 4.02
N ALA A 252 -6.32 5.55 3.29
CA ALA A 252 -5.13 5.41 2.47
C ALA A 252 -3.88 5.05 3.32
N ALA A 253 -3.66 5.78 4.41
CA ALA A 253 -2.56 5.52 5.33
C ALA A 253 -2.71 4.16 6.05
N SER A 254 -3.95 3.80 6.43
CA SER A 254 -4.24 2.50 7.05
C SER A 254 -3.93 1.35 6.11
N GLY A 255 -4.36 1.44 4.85
CA GLY A 255 -4.03 0.45 3.83
C GLY A 255 -2.53 0.27 3.67
N ALA A 256 -1.79 1.36 3.52
CA ALA A 256 -0.34 1.36 3.41
C ALA A 256 0.35 0.75 4.65
N ALA A 257 -0.06 1.13 5.86
CA ALA A 257 0.52 0.62 7.10
C ALA A 257 0.27 -0.88 7.29
N ILE A 258 -0.90 -1.40 6.88
CA ILE A 258 -1.21 -2.84 6.95
C ILE A 258 -0.33 -3.61 5.98
N VAL A 259 -0.15 -3.15 4.73
CA VAL A 259 0.81 -3.75 3.78
C VAL A 259 2.21 -3.80 4.39
N MET A 260 2.69 -2.68 4.94
CA MET A 260 4.02 -2.64 5.58
C MET A 260 4.13 -3.61 6.76
N MET A 261 3.07 -3.82 7.52
CA MET A 261 3.06 -4.80 8.62
C MET A 261 3.26 -6.24 8.09
N HIS A 262 2.66 -6.60 6.96
CA HIS A 262 2.88 -7.92 6.35
C HIS A 262 4.28 -8.05 5.78
N LEU A 263 4.82 -6.99 5.13
CA LEU A 263 6.21 -6.97 4.70
C LEU A 263 7.19 -7.09 5.87
N HIS A 264 6.89 -6.45 7.01
CA HIS A 264 7.69 -6.55 8.23
C HIS A 264 7.77 -7.99 8.75
N LYS A 265 6.65 -8.71 8.78
CA LYS A 265 6.63 -10.12 9.22
C LYS A 265 7.54 -10.97 8.32
N LEU A 266 7.35 -10.91 7.00
CA LEU A 266 8.19 -11.64 6.06
C LEU A 266 9.67 -11.25 6.19
N ALA A 267 9.97 -9.96 6.27
CA ALA A 267 11.33 -9.48 6.44
C ALA A 267 11.95 -9.93 7.77
N THR A 268 11.17 -10.03 8.84
CA THR A 268 11.64 -10.52 10.15
C THR A 268 11.98 -12.00 10.09
N ASP A 269 11.10 -12.84 9.53
CA ASP A 269 11.37 -14.26 9.39
C ASP A 269 12.61 -14.51 8.51
N LEU A 270 12.72 -13.82 7.36
CA LEU A 270 13.90 -13.93 6.49
C LEU A 270 15.18 -13.42 7.16
N TYR A 271 15.07 -12.36 7.98
CA TYR A 271 16.20 -11.85 8.75
C TYR A 271 16.71 -12.89 9.75
N GLU A 272 15.81 -13.52 10.54
CA GLU A 272 16.15 -14.59 11.47
C GLU A 272 16.71 -15.81 10.73
N TRP A 273 16.08 -16.21 9.62
CA TRP A 273 16.54 -17.34 8.80
C TRP A 273 17.88 -17.12 8.13
N SER A 274 18.31 -15.86 7.95
CA SER A 274 19.62 -15.52 7.39
C SER A 274 20.77 -15.61 8.38
N THR A 275 20.48 -15.78 9.68
CA THR A 275 21.51 -15.94 10.72
C THR A 275 22.26 -17.26 10.55
N SER A 276 23.50 -17.32 11.06
CA SER A 276 24.31 -18.55 11.07
C SER A 276 23.63 -19.70 11.82
N GLU A 277 22.84 -19.39 12.83
CA GLU A 277 22.12 -20.34 13.68
C GLU A 277 21.00 -21.03 12.90
N PHE A 278 20.16 -20.26 12.19
CA PHE A 278 19.13 -20.81 11.33
C PHE A 278 19.72 -21.30 9.99
N GLY A 279 20.37 -20.42 9.24
CA GLY A 279 21.00 -20.73 7.96
C GLY A 279 20.05 -21.28 6.89
N LEU A 280 18.78 -20.86 6.90
CA LEU A 280 17.75 -21.32 5.97
C LEU A 280 17.68 -20.49 4.71
N VAL A 281 18.17 -19.24 4.75
CA VAL A 281 18.22 -18.34 3.61
C VAL A 281 19.54 -17.58 3.61
N ARG A 282 20.05 -17.31 2.42
CA ARG A 282 21.16 -16.39 2.20
C ARG A 282 20.67 -15.22 1.37
N VAL A 283 20.83 -14.01 1.91
CA VAL A 283 20.60 -12.75 1.18
C VAL A 283 21.69 -12.60 0.11
N ASP A 284 21.34 -12.13 -1.07
CA ASP A 284 22.30 -11.89 -2.14
C ASP A 284 23.28 -10.77 -1.75
N ASP A 285 24.54 -10.89 -2.19
CA ASP A 285 25.59 -9.96 -1.84
C ASP A 285 25.29 -8.52 -2.32
N SER A 286 24.47 -8.36 -3.38
CA SER A 286 24.02 -7.06 -3.87
C SER A 286 22.98 -6.36 -2.96
N ASP A 287 22.35 -7.11 -2.07
CA ASP A 287 21.33 -6.63 -1.12
C ASP A 287 21.84 -6.63 0.33
N ALA A 288 23.15 -6.92 0.51
CA ALA A 288 23.82 -6.95 1.79
C ALA A 288 24.88 -5.84 1.89
N MET A 289 25.29 -5.52 3.10
CA MET A 289 26.43 -4.62 3.33
C MET A 289 27.49 -5.32 4.16
N THR A 290 28.76 -5.07 3.79
CA THR A 290 29.89 -5.58 4.56
C THR A 290 30.17 -4.74 5.81
N SER A 291 30.87 -5.34 6.78
CA SER A 291 31.37 -4.59 7.94
C SER A 291 32.66 -3.86 7.60
N SER A 292 32.83 -2.65 8.08
CA SER A 292 34.08 -1.88 7.95
C SER A 292 35.24 -2.49 8.78
N MET A 293 34.93 -3.36 9.74
CA MET A 293 35.90 -3.96 10.66
C MET A 293 36.06 -5.48 10.46
N MET A 294 34.95 -6.18 10.13
CA MET A 294 34.87 -7.63 10.05
C MET A 294 34.65 -8.06 8.59
N PRO A 295 35.70 -8.48 7.85
CA PRO A 295 35.61 -8.73 6.41
C PRO A 295 34.72 -9.92 6.02
N GLN A 296 34.47 -10.84 6.94
CA GLN A 296 33.62 -12.02 6.73
C GLN A 296 32.11 -11.73 6.92
N LYS A 297 31.76 -10.54 7.45
CA LYS A 297 30.39 -10.22 7.84
C LYS A 297 29.60 -9.61 6.68
N ALA A 298 28.50 -10.26 6.28
CA ALA A 298 27.50 -9.74 5.36
C ALA A 298 26.20 -9.44 6.14
N ASN A 299 25.84 -8.17 6.20
CA ASN A 299 24.65 -7.71 6.94
C ASN A 299 23.45 -7.67 6.01
N PRO A 300 22.29 -8.24 6.35
CA PRO A 300 21.07 -8.22 5.54
C PRO A 300 20.32 -6.89 5.69
N VAL A 301 20.99 -5.77 5.36
CA VAL A 301 20.53 -4.40 5.62
C VAL A 301 19.19 -4.08 4.98
N LEU A 302 18.88 -4.70 3.85
CA LEU A 302 17.58 -4.53 3.20
C LEU A 302 16.43 -4.99 4.11
N LEU A 303 16.58 -6.15 4.75
CA LEU A 303 15.57 -6.70 5.66
C LEU A 303 15.42 -5.82 6.91
N GLU A 304 16.52 -5.26 7.40
CA GLU A 304 16.52 -4.30 8.51
C GLU A 304 15.81 -3.00 8.14
N ASP A 305 16.07 -2.45 6.93
CA ASP A 305 15.45 -1.21 6.46
C ASP A 305 13.94 -1.34 6.24
N ILE A 306 13.47 -2.47 5.67
CA ILE A 306 12.03 -2.75 5.53
C ILE A 306 11.35 -2.75 6.91
N ARG A 307 11.99 -3.38 7.92
CA ARG A 307 11.48 -3.42 9.29
C ARG A 307 11.42 -2.01 9.91
N ALA A 308 12.45 -1.21 9.71
CA ALA A 308 12.49 0.17 10.19
C ALA A 308 11.43 1.05 9.52
N ARG A 309 11.25 0.94 8.20
CA ARG A 309 10.24 1.71 7.44
C ARG A 309 8.82 1.40 7.87
N THR A 310 8.56 0.20 8.38
CA THR A 310 7.25 -0.14 8.96
C THR A 310 6.91 0.74 10.16
N ALA A 311 7.87 1.02 11.03
CA ALA A 311 7.65 1.90 12.17
C ALA A 311 7.29 3.34 11.71
N PHE A 312 7.94 3.84 10.64
CA PHE A 312 7.58 5.13 10.07
C PHE A 312 6.18 5.14 9.48
N ALA A 313 5.79 4.12 8.70
CA ALA A 313 4.45 4.05 8.13
C ALA A 313 3.34 3.98 9.21
N ILE A 314 3.59 3.31 10.33
CA ILE A 314 2.69 3.33 11.50
C ILE A 314 2.66 4.73 12.13
N GLY A 315 3.82 5.39 12.26
CA GLY A 315 3.91 6.76 12.76
C GLY A 315 3.16 7.75 11.87
N ASP A 316 3.27 7.60 10.56
CA ASP A 316 2.52 8.40 9.57
C ASP A 316 1.00 8.22 9.75
N LEU A 317 0.51 6.99 9.91
CA LEU A 317 -0.91 6.72 10.20
C LEU A 317 -1.38 7.40 11.50
N VAL A 318 -0.59 7.31 12.56
CA VAL A 318 -0.89 8.00 13.84
C VAL A 318 -0.92 9.51 13.64
N SER A 319 -0.03 10.05 12.82
CA SER A 319 0.00 11.48 12.47
C SER A 319 -1.27 11.90 11.73
N VAL A 320 -1.77 11.10 10.76
CA VAL A 320 -3.06 11.38 10.10
C VAL A 320 -4.20 11.45 11.12
N PHE A 321 -4.30 10.48 12.04
CA PHE A 321 -5.29 10.54 13.13
C PHE A 321 -5.15 11.81 13.99
N ALA A 322 -3.91 12.18 14.31
CA ALA A 322 -3.65 13.32 15.18
C ALA A 322 -4.04 14.65 14.53
N VAL A 323 -3.78 14.84 13.23
CA VAL A 323 -4.10 16.09 12.53
C VAL A 323 -5.55 16.15 12.06
N THR A 324 -6.19 15.04 11.75
CA THR A 324 -7.58 15.02 11.27
C THR A 324 -8.61 15.05 12.40
N LYS A 325 -8.22 14.73 13.66
CA LYS A 325 -9.11 14.94 14.80
C LYS A 325 -9.46 16.41 14.96
N GLY A 326 -10.63 16.73 15.36
CA GLY A 326 -10.99 18.13 15.65
C GLY A 326 -12.43 18.44 15.33
N SER A 327 -12.71 19.74 15.24
CA SER A 327 -14.05 20.18 14.93
C SER A 327 -14.38 19.91 13.46
N ALA A 328 -15.65 19.78 13.21
CA ALA A 328 -16.18 19.66 11.87
C ALA A 328 -16.05 21.00 11.06
N ALA A 329 -15.43 22.05 11.59
CA ALA A 329 -15.10 23.26 10.86
C ALA A 329 -13.84 23.05 10.00
N ASN A 330 -13.79 23.70 8.85
CA ASN A 330 -12.60 23.64 8.01
C ASN A 330 -11.45 24.43 8.65
N ASN A 331 -10.29 23.77 8.78
CA ASN A 331 -9.07 24.38 9.26
C ASN A 331 -7.85 23.77 8.55
N ILE A 332 -6.69 24.38 8.69
CA ILE A 332 -5.43 23.93 8.07
C ILE A 332 -5.04 22.54 8.54
N GLU A 333 -5.22 22.21 9.82
CA GLU A 333 -4.88 20.89 10.37
C GLU A 333 -5.51 19.76 9.55
N GLN A 334 -6.77 19.91 9.16
CA GLN A 334 -7.44 18.89 8.36
C GLN A 334 -6.84 18.76 6.94
N THR A 335 -6.42 19.88 6.33
CA THR A 335 -5.80 19.83 4.99
C THR A 335 -4.40 19.19 5.01
N ASP A 336 -3.68 19.33 6.10
CA ASP A 336 -2.33 18.78 6.26
C ASP A 336 -2.32 17.25 6.53
N GLY A 337 -3.47 16.64 6.80
CA GLY A 337 -3.61 15.19 6.97
C GLY A 337 -3.21 14.37 5.75
N ASP A 338 -3.17 14.98 4.57
CA ASP A 338 -2.74 14.32 3.34
C ASP A 338 -1.23 14.05 3.31
N ILE A 339 -0.41 14.89 3.96
CA ILE A 339 1.06 14.80 3.94
C ILE A 339 1.52 13.45 4.51
N PRO A 340 1.22 13.09 5.77
CA PRO A 340 1.66 11.80 6.30
C PRO A 340 1.00 10.61 5.59
N ALA A 341 -0.20 10.74 5.04
CA ALA A 341 -0.81 9.68 4.25
C ALA A 341 -0.01 9.39 2.95
N LEU A 342 0.43 10.43 2.25
CA LEU A 342 1.28 10.31 1.08
C LEU A 342 2.64 9.71 1.42
N ASP A 343 3.23 10.09 2.56
CA ASP A 343 4.49 9.52 3.05
C ASP A 343 4.36 8.03 3.36
N ALA A 344 3.30 7.60 4.04
CA ALA A 344 3.02 6.19 4.30
C ALA A 344 2.93 5.38 3.00
N ILE A 345 2.18 5.88 2.00
CA ILE A 345 2.05 5.23 0.68
C ILE A 345 3.41 5.17 -0.04
N TYR A 346 4.16 6.26 -0.05
CA TYR A 346 5.47 6.32 -0.71
C TYR A 346 6.45 5.30 -0.11
N ARG A 347 6.56 5.24 1.23
CA ARG A 347 7.43 4.30 1.93
C ARG A 347 7.05 2.86 1.64
N THR A 348 5.74 2.57 1.64
CA THR A 348 5.21 1.22 1.38
C THR A 348 5.48 0.79 -0.05
N LYS A 349 5.19 1.65 -1.04
CA LYS A 349 5.49 1.39 -2.45
C LYS A 349 6.98 1.13 -2.68
N ALA A 350 7.86 1.93 -2.06
CA ALA A 350 9.31 1.76 -2.18
C ALA A 350 9.77 0.41 -1.57
N ALA A 351 9.21 0.02 -0.42
CA ALA A 351 9.52 -1.26 0.22
C ALA A 351 9.07 -2.45 -0.62
N LEU A 352 7.84 -2.42 -1.17
CA LEU A 352 7.34 -3.44 -2.11
C LEU A 352 8.25 -3.58 -3.32
N GLY A 353 8.61 -2.45 -3.95
CA GLY A 353 9.42 -2.43 -5.17
C GLY A 353 10.82 -3.02 -4.97
N ILE A 354 11.51 -2.66 -3.89
CA ILE A 354 12.84 -3.22 -3.62
C ILE A 354 12.76 -4.69 -3.19
N PHE A 355 11.73 -5.05 -2.41
CA PHE A 355 11.57 -6.43 -1.96
C PHE A 355 11.20 -7.36 -3.12
N ALA A 356 10.38 -6.89 -4.08
CA ALA A 356 10.08 -7.63 -5.30
C ALA A 356 11.33 -7.94 -6.14
N GLN A 357 12.31 -7.06 -6.14
CA GLN A 357 13.57 -7.27 -6.87
C GLN A 357 14.55 -8.15 -6.09
N SER A 358 14.58 -8.04 -4.78
CA SER A 358 15.55 -8.73 -3.92
C SER A 358 15.17 -10.17 -3.60
N LEU A 359 13.89 -10.43 -3.30
CA LEU A 359 13.43 -11.75 -2.88
C LEU A 359 13.77 -12.89 -3.87
N PRO A 360 13.66 -12.72 -5.20
CA PRO A 360 14.05 -13.75 -6.15
C PRO A 360 15.55 -14.08 -6.19
N ARG A 361 16.40 -13.17 -5.69
CA ARG A 361 17.86 -13.38 -5.62
C ARG A 361 18.28 -14.11 -4.35
N MET A 362 17.43 -14.18 -3.33
CA MET A 362 17.73 -14.90 -2.10
C MET A 362 17.81 -16.40 -2.35
N LYS A 363 18.76 -17.05 -1.69
CA LYS A 363 18.99 -18.49 -1.83
C LYS A 363 18.47 -19.22 -0.61
N PHE A 364 17.46 -20.06 -0.80
CA PHE A 364 16.89 -20.90 0.24
C PHE A 364 17.66 -22.25 0.30
N ASP A 365 18.19 -22.61 1.47
CA ASP A 365 18.84 -23.89 1.69
C ASP A 365 17.80 -24.98 2.02
N THR A 366 17.16 -25.50 0.97
CA THR A 366 16.13 -26.54 1.09
C THR A 366 16.66 -27.85 1.69
N GLU A 367 17.95 -28.16 1.51
CA GLU A 367 18.57 -29.34 2.10
C GLU A 367 18.73 -29.17 3.63
N ARG A 368 19.12 -27.98 4.08
CA ARG A 368 19.15 -27.68 5.51
C ARG A 368 17.74 -27.69 6.12
N MET A 369 16.77 -27.09 5.44
CA MET A 369 15.36 -27.13 5.85
C MET A 369 14.89 -28.57 6.07
N LYS A 370 15.14 -29.45 5.10
CA LYS A 370 14.79 -30.87 5.18
C LYS A 370 15.49 -31.60 6.32
N ARG A 371 16.78 -31.32 6.54
CA ARG A 371 17.54 -31.93 7.66
C ARG A 371 16.94 -31.52 9.01
N LEU A 372 16.63 -30.21 9.21
CA LEU A 372 16.08 -29.71 10.46
C LEU A 372 14.73 -30.35 10.80
N VAL A 373 13.85 -30.52 9.82
CA VAL A 373 12.56 -31.22 10.03
C VAL A 373 12.78 -32.64 10.56
N SER A 374 13.73 -33.35 10.02
CA SER A 374 14.01 -34.76 10.42
C SER A 374 14.64 -34.85 11.82
N GLN A 375 15.41 -33.83 12.24
CA GLN A 375 16.20 -33.90 13.47
C GLN A 375 15.43 -33.53 14.76
N HIS A 376 14.36 -32.77 14.69
CA HIS A 376 13.74 -32.10 15.83
C HIS A 376 12.30 -32.53 16.15
N TRP A 377 11.93 -33.78 15.89
CA TRP A 377 10.62 -34.35 16.25
C TRP A 377 9.40 -33.60 15.69
N SER A 378 9.54 -32.92 14.56
CA SER A 378 8.41 -32.22 13.92
C SER A 378 7.28 -33.18 13.52
N GLN A 379 7.56 -34.48 13.44
CA GLN A 379 6.63 -35.57 13.11
C GLN A 379 5.97 -36.21 14.35
N ALA A 380 6.23 -35.69 15.55
CA ALA A 380 5.68 -36.29 16.78
C ALA A 380 4.14 -36.38 16.76
N THR A 381 3.47 -35.39 16.19
CA THR A 381 2.01 -35.39 16.02
C THR A 381 1.57 -36.47 15.02
N ASP A 382 2.29 -36.62 13.88
CA ASP A 382 2.00 -37.65 12.90
C ASP A 382 2.13 -39.05 13.49
N LEU A 383 3.12 -39.27 14.35
CA LEU A 383 3.28 -40.52 15.07
C LEU A 383 2.13 -40.79 16.04
N ALA A 384 1.66 -39.75 16.78
CA ALA A 384 0.52 -39.90 17.68
C ALA A 384 -0.75 -40.28 16.90
N ASP A 385 -1.01 -39.60 15.79
CA ASP A 385 -2.17 -39.89 14.91
C ASP A 385 -2.06 -41.29 14.30
N ALA A 386 -0.88 -41.70 13.87
CA ALA A 386 -0.64 -43.07 13.34
C ALA A 386 -0.86 -44.15 14.39
N ILE A 387 -0.48 -43.90 15.65
CA ILE A 387 -0.75 -44.82 16.78
C ILE A 387 -2.26 -44.96 16.99
N VAL A 388 -3.02 -43.86 17.02
CA VAL A 388 -4.48 -43.92 17.12
C VAL A 388 -5.10 -44.74 16.01
N GLY A 389 -4.64 -44.55 14.79
CA GLY A 389 -5.14 -45.34 13.62
C GLY A 389 -4.76 -46.80 13.63
N ALA A 390 -3.63 -47.18 14.27
CA ALA A 390 -3.09 -48.56 14.31
C ALA A 390 -3.52 -49.36 15.54
N THR A 391 -3.97 -48.70 16.59
CA THR A 391 -4.28 -49.29 17.91
C THR A 391 -5.69 -48.87 18.41
N ASN A 392 -6.06 -49.33 19.60
CA ASN A 392 -7.28 -48.88 20.28
C ASN A 392 -7.04 -47.71 21.28
N LEU A 393 -5.85 -47.12 21.24
CA LEU A 393 -5.54 -45.98 22.12
C LEU A 393 -6.26 -44.71 21.70
N SER A 394 -6.71 -43.96 22.69
CA SER A 394 -7.19 -42.59 22.46
C SER A 394 -6.01 -41.69 22.05
N PHE A 395 -6.32 -40.56 21.44
CA PHE A 395 -5.29 -39.53 21.11
C PHE A 395 -4.49 -39.08 22.33
N ARG A 396 -5.14 -38.96 23.51
CA ARG A 396 -4.45 -38.55 24.75
C ARG A 396 -3.46 -39.61 25.24
N GLU A 397 -3.79 -40.88 25.10
CA GLU A 397 -2.88 -42.00 25.41
C GLU A 397 -1.72 -42.03 24.44
N ALA A 398 -2.01 -41.97 23.14
CA ALA A 398 -0.99 -41.94 22.08
C ALA A 398 -0.05 -40.71 22.30
N HIS A 399 -0.58 -39.54 22.59
CA HIS A 399 0.20 -38.33 22.87
C HIS A 399 1.14 -38.53 24.09
N ARG A 400 0.66 -39.17 25.19
CA ARG A 400 1.52 -39.47 26.34
C ARG A 400 2.63 -40.47 25.99
N VAL A 401 2.33 -41.47 25.20
CA VAL A 401 3.31 -42.47 24.72
C VAL A 401 4.39 -41.78 23.87
N VAL A 402 3.98 -40.95 22.90
CA VAL A 402 4.91 -40.18 22.06
C VAL A 402 5.73 -39.19 22.92
N GLY A 403 5.12 -38.50 23.86
CA GLY A 403 5.85 -37.60 24.80
C GLY A 403 6.93 -38.35 25.59
N ALA A 404 6.63 -39.53 26.11
CA ALA A 404 7.61 -40.36 26.80
C ALA A 404 8.72 -40.86 25.85
N LEU A 405 8.37 -41.25 24.62
CA LEU A 405 9.33 -41.66 23.58
C LEU A 405 10.29 -40.50 23.27
N VAL A 406 9.77 -39.32 23.01
CA VAL A 406 10.56 -38.11 22.69
C VAL A 406 11.51 -37.75 23.85
N ALA A 407 11.01 -37.73 25.09
CA ALA A 407 11.83 -37.43 26.26
C ALA A 407 13.00 -38.45 26.43
N ARG A 408 12.73 -39.73 26.26
CA ARG A 408 13.76 -40.79 26.31
C ARG A 408 14.76 -40.69 25.18
N SER A 409 14.29 -40.40 23.97
CA SER A 409 15.13 -40.24 22.79
C SER A 409 16.07 -39.06 22.90
N ILE A 410 15.58 -37.92 23.41
CA ILE A 410 16.42 -36.75 23.69
C ILE A 410 17.47 -37.07 24.75
N ALA A 411 17.10 -37.76 25.84
CA ALA A 411 18.04 -38.14 26.90
C ALA A 411 19.12 -39.10 26.45
N SER A 412 18.84 -39.98 25.48
CA SER A 412 19.79 -40.94 24.92
C SER A 412 20.52 -40.46 23.65
N GLY A 413 20.19 -39.26 23.12
CA GLY A 413 20.71 -38.75 21.85
C GLY A 413 20.22 -39.57 20.62
N THR A 414 19.09 -40.26 20.73
CA THR A 414 18.53 -41.05 19.63
C THR A 414 17.69 -40.16 18.71
N PRO A 415 18.08 -39.95 17.44
CA PRO A 415 17.29 -39.10 16.53
C PRO A 415 16.01 -39.82 16.08
N PRO A 416 14.99 -39.12 15.56
CA PRO A 416 13.70 -39.69 15.18
C PRO A 416 13.81 -40.84 14.20
N GLU A 417 14.71 -40.77 13.21
CA GLU A 417 14.95 -41.83 12.20
C GLU A 417 15.57 -43.10 12.74
N ALA A 418 16.20 -43.05 13.92
CA ALA A 418 16.82 -44.21 14.56
C ALA A 418 15.90 -44.88 15.61
N VAL A 419 14.69 -44.38 15.80
CA VAL A 419 13.72 -44.95 16.74
C VAL A 419 13.17 -46.28 16.21
N SER A 420 13.13 -47.29 17.07
CA SER A 420 12.59 -48.62 16.79
C SER A 420 11.26 -48.87 17.49
N LEU A 421 10.54 -49.91 17.06
CA LEU A 421 9.35 -50.40 17.76
C LEU A 421 9.67 -50.79 19.21
N ALA A 422 10.90 -51.27 19.50
CA ALA A 422 11.32 -51.57 20.87
C ALA A 422 11.35 -50.28 21.76
N ASN A 423 11.84 -49.16 21.21
CA ASN A 423 11.80 -47.86 21.92
C ASN A 423 10.35 -47.41 22.18
N LEU A 424 9.46 -47.58 21.19
CA LEU A 424 8.05 -47.21 21.30
C LEU A 424 7.32 -48.08 22.34
N ASN A 425 7.54 -49.42 22.31
CA ASN A 425 6.99 -50.32 23.32
C ASN A 425 7.44 -49.97 24.73
N ALA A 426 8.73 -49.69 24.94
CA ALA A 426 9.26 -49.29 26.24
C ALA A 426 8.68 -47.98 26.71
N ALA A 427 8.40 -47.04 25.81
CA ALA A 427 7.69 -45.78 26.15
C ALA A 427 6.22 -46.04 26.55
N ALA A 428 5.50 -46.87 25.80
CA ALA A 428 4.13 -47.25 26.09
C ALA A 428 3.99 -47.94 27.48
N GLU A 429 4.80 -48.94 27.74
CA GLU A 429 4.82 -49.66 29.05
C GLU A 429 5.13 -48.70 30.22
N SER A 430 6.00 -47.71 29.99
CA SER A 430 6.35 -46.75 31.07
C SER A 430 5.16 -45.84 31.46
N VAL A 431 4.27 -45.51 30.52
CA VAL A 431 3.17 -44.56 30.68
C VAL A 431 1.84 -45.23 30.97
N LEU A 432 1.52 -46.31 30.19
CA LEU A 432 0.23 -46.98 30.24
C LEU A 432 0.18 -48.13 31.24
N LYS A 433 1.36 -48.64 31.60
CA LYS A 433 1.51 -49.82 32.46
C LYS A 433 0.93 -51.11 31.86
N GLU A 434 0.76 -51.13 30.54
CA GLU A 434 0.27 -52.27 29.78
C GLU A 434 1.05 -52.39 28.45
N ARG A 435 0.97 -53.54 27.81
CA ARG A 435 1.53 -53.76 26.47
C ARG A 435 0.54 -53.30 25.42
N VAL A 436 1.04 -52.60 24.42
CA VAL A 436 0.29 -52.16 23.27
C VAL A 436 0.76 -52.92 22.03
N ASP A 437 -0.18 -53.41 21.23
CA ASP A 437 0.15 -54.07 19.97
C ASP A 437 0.33 -53.02 18.86
N PHE A 438 1.57 -52.77 18.44
CA PHE A 438 1.95 -51.86 17.36
C PHE A 438 2.20 -52.60 16.02
N SER A 439 1.79 -53.88 15.87
CA SER A 439 2.03 -54.66 14.66
C SER A 439 1.49 -54.05 13.39
N ARG A 440 0.43 -53.25 13.50
CA ARG A 440 -0.21 -52.55 12.39
C ARG A 440 0.37 -51.15 12.13
N LEU A 441 1.28 -50.64 12.97
CA LEU A 441 1.90 -49.35 12.84
C LEU A 441 3.10 -49.42 11.89
N ASN A 442 3.10 -48.65 10.83
CA ASN A 442 4.30 -48.37 10.05
C ASN A 442 5.05 -47.19 10.65
N LEU A 443 5.99 -47.48 11.57
CA LEU A 443 6.75 -46.49 12.31
C LEU A 443 7.58 -45.57 11.39
N ASN A 444 8.20 -46.14 10.35
CA ASN A 444 9.03 -45.39 9.41
C ASN A 444 8.19 -44.39 8.62
N ASP A 445 7.01 -44.80 8.18
CA ASP A 445 6.09 -43.88 7.47
C ASP A 445 5.55 -42.79 8.38
N ALA A 446 5.29 -43.11 9.66
CA ALA A 446 4.80 -42.14 10.63
C ALA A 446 5.85 -41.07 10.98
N LEU A 447 7.13 -41.43 10.94
CA LEU A 447 8.26 -40.55 11.21
C LEU A 447 8.85 -39.88 9.95
N ASP A 448 8.33 -40.18 8.78
CA ASP A 448 8.76 -39.55 7.52
C ASP A 448 8.03 -38.21 7.32
N PRO A 449 8.74 -37.04 7.36
CA PRO A 449 8.10 -35.74 7.21
C PRO A 449 7.46 -35.53 5.83
N GLN A 450 7.99 -36.12 4.78
CA GLN A 450 7.42 -36.02 3.43
C GLN A 450 6.06 -36.76 3.37
N LYS A 451 6.00 -37.98 3.89
CA LYS A 451 4.76 -38.74 3.96
C LYS A 451 3.73 -38.07 4.91
N GLY A 452 4.23 -37.46 5.98
CA GLY A 452 3.41 -36.63 6.87
C GLY A 452 2.71 -35.48 6.13
N LEU A 453 3.43 -34.76 5.27
CA LEU A 453 2.86 -33.72 4.42
C LEU A 453 1.84 -34.26 3.41
N GLU A 454 2.16 -35.38 2.72
CA GLU A 454 1.28 -35.98 1.72
C GLU A 454 -0.08 -36.41 2.29
N ARG A 455 -0.14 -36.77 3.58
CA ARG A 455 -1.38 -37.14 4.28
C ARG A 455 -2.27 -35.96 4.66
N ARG A 456 -1.77 -34.74 4.67
CA ARG A 456 -2.52 -33.54 5.09
C ARG A 456 -3.38 -32.95 3.96
N GLN A 457 -4.39 -33.71 3.55
CA GLN A 457 -5.25 -33.43 2.39
C GLN A 457 -6.48 -32.56 2.71
N VAL A 458 -6.53 -31.93 3.90
CA VAL A 458 -7.59 -31.00 4.24
C VAL A 458 -7.37 -29.67 3.51
N THR A 459 -8.43 -29.04 3.02
CA THR A 459 -8.37 -27.70 2.40
C THR A 459 -7.61 -26.73 3.29
N GLY A 460 -6.62 -26.04 2.73
CA GLY A 460 -5.71 -25.17 3.49
C GLY A 460 -4.55 -25.93 4.16
N GLY A 461 -4.40 -27.24 3.91
CA GLY A 461 -3.29 -28.04 4.39
C GLY A 461 -2.03 -27.90 3.53
N PRO A 462 -0.85 -28.30 4.07
CA PRO A 462 0.45 -28.10 3.43
C PRO A 462 0.83 -29.21 2.42
N ALA A 463 -0.07 -30.12 2.06
CA ALA A 463 0.24 -31.17 1.09
C ALA A 463 0.66 -30.57 -0.26
N PRO A 464 1.75 -31.06 -0.90
CA PRO A 464 2.30 -30.44 -2.11
C PRO A 464 1.31 -30.29 -3.27
N ASN A 465 0.34 -31.20 -3.42
CA ASN A 465 -0.73 -31.10 -4.41
C ASN A 465 -1.70 -29.96 -4.09
N LEU A 466 -2.04 -29.75 -2.81
CA LEU A 466 -2.90 -28.64 -2.39
C LEU A 466 -2.20 -27.29 -2.54
N VAL A 467 -0.92 -27.21 -2.21
CA VAL A 467 -0.11 -25.99 -2.42
C VAL A 467 -0.03 -25.64 -3.91
N ARG A 468 0.09 -26.62 -4.81
CA ARG A 468 0.02 -26.36 -6.27
C ARG A 468 -1.33 -25.78 -6.70
N LEU A 469 -2.42 -26.34 -6.19
CA LEU A 469 -3.77 -25.82 -6.48
C LEU A 469 -3.95 -24.40 -5.95
N ASP A 470 -3.42 -24.13 -4.78
CA ASP A 470 -3.45 -22.79 -4.17
C ASP A 470 -2.67 -21.75 -5.00
N VAL A 471 -1.48 -22.13 -5.47
CA VAL A 471 -0.68 -21.30 -6.40
C VAL A 471 -1.44 -21.02 -7.71
N GLU A 472 -2.10 -22.02 -8.28
CA GLU A 472 -2.91 -21.86 -9.50
C GLU A 472 -4.09 -20.92 -9.27
N ALA A 473 -4.81 -21.08 -8.16
CA ALA A 473 -5.90 -20.18 -7.78
C ALA A 473 -5.40 -18.74 -7.56
N ALA A 474 -4.24 -18.58 -6.90
CA ALA A 474 -3.62 -17.28 -6.67
C ALA A 474 -3.21 -16.58 -7.98
N ARG A 475 -2.75 -17.34 -9.00
CA ARG A 475 -2.46 -16.79 -10.34
C ARG A 475 -3.71 -16.25 -11.02
N LEU A 476 -4.79 -17.01 -11.00
CA LEU A 476 -6.06 -16.57 -11.60
C LEU A 476 -6.61 -15.32 -10.89
N GLN A 477 -6.51 -15.27 -9.56
CA GLN A 477 -6.93 -14.10 -8.80
C GLN A 477 -6.03 -12.88 -9.11
N LEU A 478 -4.72 -13.07 -9.24
CA LEU A 478 -3.78 -12.01 -9.61
C LEU A 478 -4.10 -11.42 -11.00
N GLU A 479 -4.48 -12.25 -11.97
CA GLU A 479 -4.90 -11.81 -13.30
C GLU A 479 -6.18 -10.96 -13.21
N ALA A 480 -7.18 -11.41 -12.46
CA ALA A 480 -8.43 -10.67 -12.27
C ALA A 480 -8.18 -9.30 -11.58
N ASP A 481 -7.37 -9.29 -10.54
CA ASP A 481 -6.98 -8.09 -9.81
C ASP A 481 -6.19 -7.11 -10.69
N THR A 482 -5.33 -7.63 -11.56
CA THR A 482 -4.56 -6.83 -12.52
C THR A 482 -5.49 -6.13 -13.52
N VAL A 483 -6.47 -6.85 -14.07
CA VAL A 483 -7.48 -6.28 -14.98
C VAL A 483 -8.30 -5.19 -14.28
N ALA A 484 -8.71 -5.41 -13.04
CA ALA A 484 -9.45 -4.42 -12.26
C ALA A 484 -8.62 -3.12 -12.05
N HIS A 485 -7.34 -3.27 -11.67
CA HIS A 485 -6.42 -2.15 -11.54
C HIS A 485 -6.21 -1.40 -12.87
N GLU A 486 -5.96 -2.11 -13.97
CA GLU A 486 -5.76 -1.52 -15.30
C GLU A 486 -7.01 -0.81 -15.82
N THR A 487 -8.19 -1.31 -15.46
CA THR A 487 -9.47 -0.65 -15.75
C THR A 487 -9.57 0.68 -15.02
N ALA A 488 -9.24 0.73 -13.73
CA ALA A 488 -9.24 1.97 -12.94
C ALA A 488 -8.25 3.01 -13.49
N GLU A 489 -7.02 2.59 -13.81
CA GLU A 489 -6.04 3.48 -14.49
C GLU A 489 -6.53 3.94 -15.86
N GLY A 490 -7.16 3.05 -16.64
CA GLY A 490 -7.69 3.34 -17.96
C GLY A 490 -8.76 4.42 -17.94
N ILE A 491 -9.62 4.42 -16.93
CA ILE A 491 -10.64 5.47 -16.72
C ILE A 491 -9.96 6.84 -16.53
N LEU A 492 -8.95 6.94 -15.66
CA LEU A 492 -8.25 8.21 -15.43
C LEU A 492 -7.54 8.73 -16.70
N LYS A 493 -6.83 7.83 -17.40
CA LYS A 493 -6.13 8.17 -18.66
C LYS A 493 -7.11 8.61 -19.75
N SER A 494 -8.28 7.96 -19.84
CA SER A 494 -9.32 8.29 -20.82
C SER A 494 -9.97 9.64 -20.53
N ALA A 495 -10.24 9.95 -19.25
CA ALA A 495 -10.79 11.24 -18.84
C ALA A 495 -9.81 12.38 -19.16
N SER A 496 -8.53 12.26 -18.82
CA SER A 496 -7.50 13.26 -19.14
C SER A 496 -7.39 13.48 -20.67
N ARG A 497 -7.41 12.39 -21.45
CA ARG A 497 -7.42 12.48 -22.93
C ARG A 497 -8.66 13.19 -23.45
N ALA A 498 -9.85 12.84 -22.96
CA ALA A 498 -11.10 13.47 -23.37
C ALA A 498 -11.11 14.98 -23.06
N LEU A 499 -10.60 15.40 -21.89
CA LEU A 499 -10.45 16.79 -21.54
C LEU A 499 -9.51 17.53 -22.50
N GLN A 500 -8.37 16.92 -22.84
CA GLN A 500 -7.43 17.49 -23.80
C GLN A 500 -8.04 17.63 -25.21
N GLU A 501 -8.72 16.60 -25.72
CA GLU A 501 -9.41 16.64 -27.00
C GLU A 501 -10.50 17.71 -27.03
N GLN A 502 -11.30 17.82 -25.99
CA GLN A 502 -12.32 18.86 -25.85
C GLN A 502 -11.69 20.26 -25.88
N THR A 503 -10.61 20.44 -25.11
CA THR A 503 -9.87 21.71 -25.12
C THR A 503 -9.35 22.06 -26.51
N GLN A 504 -8.73 21.12 -27.23
CA GLN A 504 -8.22 21.36 -28.59
C GLN A 504 -9.33 21.71 -29.57
N ARG A 505 -10.48 21.05 -29.51
CA ARG A 505 -11.65 21.38 -30.32
C ARG A 505 -12.11 22.83 -30.10
N LEU A 506 -12.16 23.26 -28.84
CA LEU A 506 -12.54 24.65 -28.51
C LEU A 506 -11.51 25.67 -28.98
N LEU A 507 -10.23 25.33 -28.98
CA LEU A 507 -9.16 26.22 -29.42
C LEU A 507 -9.02 26.31 -30.97
N SER A 508 -9.44 25.27 -31.69
CA SER A 508 -9.29 25.19 -33.17
C SER A 508 -10.49 25.70 -33.95
N GLY A 509 -11.67 25.81 -33.38
CA GLY A 509 -12.89 26.37 -33.96
C GLY A 509 -13.09 27.84 -33.58
#